data_3538f204112e918bc27833f91ee089a5
#
_entry.id   3538f204112e918bc27833f91ee089a5
#
_cell.length_a   1.000
_cell.length_b   1.000
_cell.length_c   1.000
_cell.angle_alpha   90.00
_cell.angle_beta   90.00
_cell.angle_gamma   90.00
#
_symmetry.space_group_name_H-M   'P 1'
#
loop_
_entity.id
_entity.type
_entity.pdbx_description
1 polymer ?
#
loop_
_entity_poly.entity_id
_entity_poly.type
_entity_poly.pdbx_seq_one_letter_code
_entity_poly.pdbx_strand_id
1 'polypeptide(L)'
;TIIVTGGAGFIGSNFIFHMMEAHPDYRIVCLDCLTYAGNLSTLAPVMDKPNFRFVKESITDRDAVYKLFEEEHPDIVVNFAAESHVDRSIENPEVFLDTNIKGTAVLMDACRKYGIQRYHQVSTDEVYGDLPLDRPDLFFTEETPIHTSSPYSSSKAGADLLVLAYHRTYGLPVTISRCSNNYGPYHFPEKLIPLMIANALNDKPLPVYGKGENVRDWLYVEDHCRAIDLIIHKGRVGEVYNVGGHNEMKNIDIVKLICKELGKPESLITHVADRKGHDMRYAIDP
;
A
#
# COMPACT_ATOMS: atom_id res chain seq x y z
N THR A 1 18.80 -11.09 4.80
CA THR A 1 18.63 -9.82 4.06
C THR A 1 17.24 -9.73 3.47
N ILE A 2 16.56 -8.60 3.68
CA ILE A 2 15.25 -8.30 3.11
C ILE A 2 15.38 -7.08 2.19
N ILE A 3 14.91 -7.22 0.94
CA ILE A 3 14.70 -6.08 0.06
C ILE A 3 13.28 -5.57 0.26
N VAL A 4 13.14 -4.29 0.60
CA VAL A 4 11.87 -3.57 0.71
C VAL A 4 11.80 -2.56 -0.42
N THR A 5 10.93 -2.79 -1.39
CA THR A 5 10.69 -1.84 -2.47
C THR A 5 9.65 -0.81 -2.05
N GLY A 6 9.75 0.42 -2.53
CA GLY A 6 8.84 1.48 -2.11
C GLY A 6 8.99 1.91 -0.65
N GLY A 7 10.15 1.65 -0.05
CA GLY A 7 10.42 1.90 1.37
C GLY A 7 10.56 3.38 1.76
N ALA A 8 10.67 4.29 0.80
CA ALA A 8 10.65 5.74 1.05
C ALA A 8 9.22 6.33 1.08
N GLY A 9 8.21 5.50 0.80
CA GLY A 9 6.80 5.86 0.90
C GLY A 9 6.24 5.69 2.31
N PHE A 10 4.96 5.98 2.48
CA PHE A 10 4.26 5.95 3.76
C PHE A 10 4.32 4.58 4.47
N ILE A 11 3.73 3.55 3.87
CA ILE A 11 3.64 2.23 4.52
C ILE A 11 5.01 1.56 4.54
N GLY A 12 5.76 1.65 3.44
CA GLY A 12 7.08 1.04 3.32
C GLY A 12 8.09 1.55 4.34
N SER A 13 8.10 2.86 4.63
CA SER A 13 8.98 3.44 5.64
C SER A 13 8.63 2.96 7.06
N ASN A 14 7.35 2.94 7.40
CA ASN A 14 6.90 2.40 8.68
C ASN A 14 7.24 0.90 8.82
N PHE A 15 7.15 0.14 7.73
CA PHE A 15 7.56 -1.26 7.72
C PHE A 15 9.07 -1.41 7.97
N ILE A 16 9.90 -0.59 7.34
CA ILE A 16 11.35 -0.58 7.58
C ILE A 16 11.65 -0.29 9.05
N PHE A 17 11.03 0.73 9.65
CA PHE A 17 11.23 1.05 11.06
C PHE A 17 10.81 -0.10 11.97
N HIS A 18 9.67 -0.71 11.69
CA HIS A 18 9.20 -1.89 12.43
C HIS A 18 10.22 -3.04 12.35
N MET A 19 10.69 -3.38 11.14
CA MET A 19 11.62 -4.49 10.95
C MET A 19 12.98 -4.23 11.59
N MET A 20 13.48 -3.00 11.53
CA MET A 20 14.75 -2.62 12.16
C MET A 20 14.69 -2.72 13.70
N GLU A 21 13.52 -2.47 14.29
CA GLU A 21 13.31 -2.58 15.73
C GLU A 21 13.05 -4.03 16.16
N ALA A 22 12.13 -4.71 15.48
CA ALA A 22 11.73 -6.08 15.82
C ALA A 22 12.80 -7.14 15.49
N HIS A 23 13.60 -6.88 14.47
CA HIS A 23 14.66 -7.79 13.97
C HIS A 23 15.98 -7.04 13.80
N PRO A 24 16.65 -6.64 14.88
CA PRO A 24 17.85 -5.79 14.80
C PRO A 24 19.05 -6.47 14.13
N ASP A 25 19.04 -7.77 13.99
CA ASP A 25 20.05 -8.57 13.29
C ASP A 25 19.77 -8.71 11.78
N TYR A 26 18.63 -8.26 11.29
CA TYR A 26 18.31 -8.28 9.86
C TYR A 26 19.02 -7.14 9.12
N ARG A 27 19.44 -7.45 7.89
CA ARG A 27 19.84 -6.41 6.93
C ARG A 27 18.66 -6.01 6.08
N ILE A 28 18.36 -4.72 6.04
CA ILE A 28 17.27 -4.15 5.25
C ILE A 28 17.85 -3.32 4.10
N VAL A 29 17.45 -3.62 2.89
CA VAL A 29 17.81 -2.89 1.68
C VAL A 29 16.54 -2.24 1.12
N CYS A 30 16.49 -0.93 1.11
CA CYS A 30 15.37 -0.16 0.55
C CYS A 30 15.65 0.18 -0.91
N LEU A 31 14.78 -0.28 -1.80
CA LEU A 31 14.79 0.05 -3.23
C LEU A 31 13.62 0.99 -3.53
N ASP A 32 13.91 2.23 -3.90
CA ASP A 32 12.89 3.23 -4.20
C ASP A 32 13.38 4.18 -5.29
N CYS A 33 12.56 4.51 -6.25
CA CYS A 33 12.91 5.46 -7.32
C CYS A 33 12.65 6.93 -6.96
N LEU A 34 12.07 7.19 -5.76
CA LEU A 34 11.77 8.54 -5.27
C LEU A 34 10.88 9.32 -6.24
N THR A 35 9.72 8.76 -6.59
CA THR A 35 8.67 9.51 -7.28
C THR A 35 8.02 10.53 -6.33
N TYR A 36 6.96 11.18 -6.75
CA TYR A 36 6.32 12.25 -5.97
C TYR A 36 5.94 11.89 -4.53
N ALA A 37 5.63 10.63 -4.24
CA ALA A 37 5.24 10.15 -2.91
C ALA A 37 6.41 9.60 -2.09
N GLY A 38 7.57 9.40 -2.69
CA GLY A 38 8.78 8.92 -2.02
C GLY A 38 9.61 10.08 -1.47
N ASN A 39 9.93 10.04 -0.19
CA ASN A 39 10.73 11.08 0.45
C ASN A 39 11.87 10.47 1.26
N LEU A 40 13.11 10.72 0.81
CA LEU A 40 14.29 10.18 1.46
C LEU A 40 14.46 10.68 2.91
N SER A 41 13.99 11.90 3.21
CA SER A 41 14.05 12.43 4.57
C SER A 41 13.25 11.61 5.58
N THR A 42 12.23 10.90 5.14
CA THR A 42 11.46 9.97 5.97
C THR A 42 12.35 8.86 6.55
N LEU A 43 13.35 8.42 5.80
CA LEU A 43 14.27 7.36 6.20
C LEU A 43 15.47 7.86 7.05
N ALA A 44 15.53 9.16 7.38
CA ALA A 44 16.64 9.73 8.16
C ALA A 44 16.96 8.93 9.45
N PRO A 45 15.97 8.41 10.21
CA PRO A 45 16.26 7.66 11.44
C PRO A 45 17.09 6.38 11.24
N VAL A 46 17.11 5.82 10.02
CA VAL A 46 17.81 4.56 9.73
C VAL A 46 18.96 4.69 8.74
N MET A 47 19.12 5.84 8.08
CA MET A 47 20.13 6.03 7.02
C MET A 47 21.56 5.73 7.43
N ASP A 48 21.93 6.00 8.69
CA ASP A 48 23.28 5.80 9.20
C ASP A 48 23.47 4.44 9.88
N LYS A 49 22.45 3.59 9.93
CA LYS A 49 22.56 2.27 10.54
C LYS A 49 23.34 1.33 9.64
N PRO A 50 24.30 0.53 10.20
CA PRO A 50 25.19 -0.32 9.41
C PRO A 50 24.46 -1.47 8.70
N ASN A 51 23.27 -1.86 9.19
CA ASN A 51 22.42 -2.91 8.61
C ASN A 51 21.32 -2.36 7.71
N PHE A 52 21.38 -1.09 7.31
CA PHE A 52 20.46 -0.45 6.36
C PHE A 52 21.23 0.04 5.13
N ARG A 53 20.63 -0.16 3.95
CA ARG A 53 21.11 0.39 2.68
C ARG A 53 19.94 0.97 1.89
N PHE A 54 20.12 2.18 1.36
CA PHE A 54 19.20 2.79 0.40
C PHE A 54 19.77 2.71 -1.02
N VAL A 55 18.93 2.30 -1.97
CA VAL A 55 19.25 2.22 -3.40
C VAL A 55 18.19 2.97 -4.19
N LYS A 56 18.60 3.99 -4.94
CA LYS A 56 17.70 4.77 -5.79
C LYS A 56 17.65 4.14 -7.18
N GLU A 57 16.69 3.26 -7.41
CA GLU A 57 16.45 2.62 -8.71
C GLU A 57 14.96 2.29 -8.87
N SER A 58 14.52 2.11 -10.10
CA SER A 58 13.15 1.66 -10.40
C SER A 58 13.05 0.14 -10.42
N ILE A 59 11.95 -0.41 -9.90
CA ILE A 59 11.65 -1.84 -10.02
C ILE A 59 11.44 -2.28 -11.48
N THR A 60 11.18 -1.35 -12.40
CA THR A 60 11.05 -1.63 -13.83
C THR A 60 12.40 -1.79 -14.55
N ASP A 61 13.49 -1.35 -13.92
CA ASP A 61 14.84 -1.50 -14.44
C ASP A 61 15.40 -2.89 -14.11
N ARG A 62 15.25 -3.82 -15.05
CA ARG A 62 15.63 -5.22 -14.88
C ARG A 62 17.13 -5.38 -14.56
N ASP A 63 17.99 -4.66 -15.23
CA ASP A 63 19.44 -4.77 -15.04
C ASP A 63 19.83 -4.26 -13.64
N ALA A 64 19.27 -3.15 -13.21
CA ALA A 64 19.51 -2.60 -11.87
C ALA A 64 18.98 -3.54 -10.77
N VAL A 65 17.80 -4.11 -10.94
CA VAL A 65 17.21 -5.06 -10.00
C VAL A 65 18.05 -6.34 -9.92
N TYR A 66 18.45 -6.90 -11.04
CA TYR A 66 19.29 -8.11 -11.06
C TYR A 66 20.66 -7.87 -10.41
N LYS A 67 21.28 -6.74 -10.70
CA LYS A 67 22.53 -6.33 -10.07
C LYS A 67 22.40 -6.25 -8.55
N LEU A 68 21.31 -5.65 -8.07
CA LEU A 68 21.04 -5.55 -6.63
C LEU A 68 20.89 -6.92 -5.97
N PHE A 69 20.21 -7.86 -6.62
CA PHE A 69 20.07 -9.23 -6.12
C PHE A 69 21.41 -9.96 -6.09
N GLU A 70 22.28 -9.73 -7.09
CA GLU A 70 23.65 -10.30 -7.10
C GLU A 70 24.52 -9.74 -5.98
N GLU A 71 24.37 -8.48 -5.64
CA GLU A 71 25.14 -7.83 -4.56
C GLU A 71 24.65 -8.25 -3.17
N GLU A 72 23.34 -8.29 -2.97
CA GLU A 72 22.73 -8.40 -1.63
C GLU A 72 22.30 -9.83 -1.27
N HIS A 73 22.10 -10.70 -2.23
CA HIS A 73 21.61 -12.08 -2.01
C HIS A 73 20.39 -12.12 -1.07
N PRO A 74 19.27 -11.45 -1.40
CA PRO A 74 18.15 -11.33 -0.48
C PRO A 74 17.51 -12.69 -0.19
N ASP A 75 17.02 -12.83 1.04
CA ASP A 75 16.21 -13.98 1.48
C ASP A 75 14.73 -13.71 1.23
N ILE A 76 14.29 -12.49 1.46
CA ILE A 76 12.90 -12.06 1.35
C ILE A 76 12.82 -10.77 0.54
N VAL A 77 11.79 -10.66 -0.27
CA VAL A 77 11.41 -9.42 -0.95
C VAL A 77 10.00 -9.03 -0.53
N VAL A 78 9.82 -7.79 -0.07
CA VAL A 78 8.51 -7.21 0.25
C VAL A 78 8.27 -6.04 -0.70
N ASN A 79 7.27 -6.17 -1.56
CA ASN A 79 6.97 -5.19 -2.60
C ASN A 79 5.88 -4.21 -2.19
N PHE A 80 6.29 -3.01 -1.75
CA PHE A 80 5.41 -1.86 -1.55
C PHE A 80 5.42 -0.90 -2.74
N ALA A 81 6.38 -1.02 -3.66
CA ALA A 81 6.52 -0.09 -4.77
C ALA A 81 5.29 -0.13 -5.67
N ALA A 82 4.60 0.97 -5.74
CA ALA A 82 3.39 1.14 -6.54
C ALA A 82 3.12 2.61 -6.81
N GLU A 83 2.51 2.89 -7.95
CA GLU A 83 1.71 4.09 -8.14
C GLU A 83 0.36 3.86 -7.44
N SER A 84 -0.06 4.78 -6.57
CA SER A 84 -1.15 4.50 -5.61
C SER A 84 -2.27 5.51 -5.58
N HIS A 85 -2.20 6.60 -6.34
CA HIS A 85 -3.22 7.65 -6.32
C HIS A 85 -4.29 7.40 -7.39
N VAL A 86 -5.52 7.06 -6.95
CA VAL A 86 -6.63 6.69 -7.85
C VAL A 86 -6.92 7.79 -8.89
N ASP A 87 -7.00 9.05 -8.49
CA ASP A 87 -7.28 10.16 -9.42
C ASP A 87 -6.20 10.25 -10.52
N ARG A 88 -4.92 10.09 -10.16
CA ARG A 88 -3.83 10.05 -11.14
C ARG A 88 -3.94 8.86 -12.09
N SER A 89 -4.47 7.72 -11.62
CA SER A 89 -4.66 6.55 -12.48
C SER A 89 -5.76 6.78 -13.53
N ILE A 90 -6.73 7.62 -13.22
CA ILE A 90 -7.78 8.01 -14.17
C ILE A 90 -7.21 8.92 -15.26
N GLU A 91 -6.28 9.80 -14.89
CA GLU A 91 -5.64 10.74 -15.82
C GLU A 91 -4.57 10.07 -16.69
N ASN A 92 -3.75 9.20 -16.10
CA ASN A 92 -2.64 8.53 -16.78
C ASN A 92 -2.50 7.07 -16.30
N PRO A 93 -3.29 6.13 -16.86
CA PRO A 93 -3.27 4.74 -16.44
C PRO A 93 -1.98 3.99 -16.79
N GLU A 94 -1.26 4.39 -17.85
CA GLU A 94 -0.08 3.67 -18.36
C GLU A 94 1.03 3.56 -17.31
N VAL A 95 1.29 4.62 -16.56
CA VAL A 95 2.30 4.63 -15.50
C VAL A 95 1.98 3.58 -14.42
N PHE A 96 0.68 3.36 -14.14
CA PHE A 96 0.23 2.35 -13.19
C PHE A 96 0.46 0.93 -13.71
N LEU A 97 0.26 0.69 -15.01
CA LEU A 97 0.55 -0.60 -15.64
C LEU A 97 2.05 -0.90 -15.61
N ASP A 98 2.88 0.08 -15.97
CA ASP A 98 4.33 -0.08 -15.95
C ASP A 98 4.87 -0.37 -14.55
N THR A 99 4.53 0.44 -13.57
CA THR A 99 5.03 0.26 -12.21
C THR A 99 4.42 -0.96 -11.54
N ASN A 100 3.09 -1.05 -11.52
CA ASN A 100 2.39 -2.02 -10.69
C ASN A 100 2.40 -3.43 -11.27
N ILE A 101 2.36 -3.58 -12.59
CA ILE A 101 2.35 -4.90 -13.25
C ILE A 101 3.74 -5.28 -13.74
N LYS A 102 4.32 -4.49 -14.63
CA LYS A 102 5.65 -4.79 -15.19
C LYS A 102 6.74 -4.79 -14.12
N GLY A 103 6.75 -3.81 -13.21
CA GLY A 103 7.69 -3.77 -12.11
C GLY A 103 7.59 -4.99 -11.20
N THR A 104 6.38 -5.44 -10.90
CA THR A 104 6.14 -6.68 -10.14
C THR A 104 6.71 -7.91 -10.86
N ALA A 105 6.52 -8.01 -12.18
CA ALA A 105 7.08 -9.09 -12.98
C ALA A 105 8.63 -9.10 -12.95
N VAL A 106 9.26 -7.94 -13.07
CA VAL A 106 10.72 -7.81 -13.00
C VAL A 106 11.26 -8.32 -11.66
N LEU A 107 10.62 -7.92 -10.54
CA LEU A 107 11.00 -8.39 -9.21
C LEU A 107 10.85 -9.91 -9.06
N MET A 108 9.74 -10.46 -9.55
CA MET A 108 9.51 -11.91 -9.45
C MET A 108 10.45 -12.72 -10.35
N ASP A 109 10.81 -12.19 -11.52
CA ASP A 109 11.84 -12.81 -12.37
C ASP A 109 13.20 -12.83 -11.68
N ALA A 110 13.57 -11.77 -10.98
CA ALA A 110 14.78 -11.74 -10.16
C ALA A 110 14.71 -12.78 -9.03
N CYS A 111 13.57 -12.88 -8.34
CA CYS A 111 13.34 -13.88 -7.31
C CYS A 111 13.51 -15.31 -7.83
N ARG A 112 13.02 -15.60 -9.04
CA ARG A 112 13.22 -16.90 -9.70
C ARG A 112 14.68 -17.16 -10.04
N LYS A 113 15.35 -16.15 -10.61
CA LYS A 113 16.74 -16.30 -11.08
C LYS A 113 17.72 -16.54 -9.93
N TYR A 114 17.52 -15.85 -8.81
CA TYR A 114 18.48 -15.85 -7.68
C TYR A 114 18.05 -16.72 -6.49
N GLY A 115 16.87 -17.34 -6.54
CA GLY A 115 16.41 -18.28 -5.51
C GLY A 115 16.00 -17.59 -4.20
N ILE A 116 14.83 -16.95 -4.19
CA ILE A 116 14.27 -16.28 -3.01
C ILE A 116 13.58 -17.28 -2.06
N GLN A 117 13.60 -17.03 -0.76
CA GLN A 117 12.85 -17.82 0.23
C GLN A 117 11.39 -17.37 0.33
N ARG A 118 11.12 -16.07 0.16
CA ARG A 118 9.77 -15.50 0.19
C ARG A 118 9.69 -14.23 -0.62
N TYR A 119 8.68 -14.16 -1.50
CA TYR A 119 8.22 -12.92 -2.12
C TYR A 119 6.86 -12.53 -1.53
N HIS A 120 6.74 -11.33 -1.00
CA HIS A 120 5.48 -10.81 -0.48
C HIS A 120 5.01 -9.61 -1.28
N GLN A 121 3.79 -9.71 -1.82
CA GLN A 121 3.10 -8.62 -2.52
C GLN A 121 2.17 -7.89 -1.58
N VAL A 122 2.39 -6.60 -1.39
CA VAL A 122 1.46 -5.73 -0.66
C VAL A 122 0.44 -5.18 -1.62
N SER A 123 -0.82 -5.58 -1.46
CA SER A 123 -1.95 -5.22 -2.29
C SER A 123 -3.03 -4.48 -1.49
N THR A 124 -4.22 -4.39 -2.00
CA THR A 124 -5.31 -3.57 -1.50
C THR A 124 -6.65 -4.29 -1.59
N ASP A 125 -7.57 -3.98 -0.69
CA ASP A 125 -8.96 -4.43 -0.75
C ASP A 125 -9.75 -3.83 -1.92
N GLU A 126 -9.23 -2.76 -2.54
CA GLU A 126 -9.85 -2.14 -3.71
C GLU A 126 -9.93 -3.07 -4.92
N VAL A 127 -9.17 -4.17 -4.94
CA VAL A 127 -9.25 -5.20 -5.99
C VAL A 127 -10.59 -5.97 -5.97
N TYR A 128 -11.28 -5.99 -4.85
CA TYR A 128 -12.57 -6.67 -4.70
C TYR A 128 -13.75 -5.85 -5.27
N GLY A 129 -13.58 -4.54 -5.47
CA GLY A 129 -14.61 -3.66 -5.97
C GLY A 129 -15.44 -3.00 -4.89
N ASP A 130 -16.73 -2.89 -5.12
CA ASP A 130 -17.66 -2.08 -4.32
C ASP A 130 -18.63 -2.94 -3.53
N LEU A 131 -18.95 -2.51 -2.32
CA LEU A 131 -20.03 -3.04 -1.50
C LEU A 131 -21.16 -2.00 -1.41
N PRO A 132 -22.44 -2.44 -1.44
CA PRO A 132 -23.57 -1.54 -1.27
C PRO A 132 -23.69 -1.04 0.17
N LEU A 133 -24.06 0.24 0.33
CA LEU A 133 -24.21 0.87 1.65
C LEU A 133 -25.36 0.28 2.49
N ASP A 134 -26.38 -0.26 1.84
CA ASP A 134 -27.57 -0.84 2.46
C ASP A 134 -27.41 -2.30 2.89
N ARG A 135 -26.22 -2.87 2.69
CA ARG A 135 -25.89 -4.25 3.06
C ARG A 135 -24.69 -4.30 4.00
N PRO A 136 -24.84 -3.84 5.26
CA PRO A 136 -23.75 -3.81 6.23
C PRO A 136 -23.28 -5.23 6.67
N ASP A 137 -24.03 -6.25 6.31
CA ASP A 137 -23.73 -7.68 6.54
C ASP A 137 -22.70 -8.24 5.56
N LEU A 138 -22.43 -7.54 4.42
CA LEU A 138 -21.48 -8.00 3.43
C LEU A 138 -20.07 -7.54 3.72
N PHE A 139 -19.12 -8.46 3.56
CA PHE A 139 -17.69 -8.23 3.72
C PHE A 139 -16.91 -8.91 2.59
N PHE A 140 -15.75 -8.35 2.24
CA PHE A 140 -14.80 -9.04 1.38
C PHE A 140 -14.03 -10.10 2.18
N THR A 141 -13.95 -11.28 1.60
CA THR A 141 -13.08 -12.37 2.07
C THR A 141 -11.97 -12.61 1.03
N GLU A 142 -10.98 -13.43 1.34
CA GLU A 142 -9.93 -13.78 0.39
C GLU A 142 -10.47 -14.55 -0.82
N GLU A 143 -11.65 -15.15 -0.70
CA GLU A 143 -12.35 -15.88 -1.78
C GLU A 143 -13.26 -14.98 -2.62
N THR A 144 -13.48 -13.74 -2.22
CA THR A 144 -14.28 -12.78 -2.98
C THR A 144 -13.70 -12.58 -4.38
N PRO A 145 -14.50 -12.72 -5.45
CA PRO A 145 -14.03 -12.48 -6.81
C PRO A 145 -13.47 -11.07 -6.98
N ILE A 146 -12.40 -10.97 -7.78
CA ILE A 146 -11.81 -9.67 -8.15
C ILE A 146 -12.78 -8.94 -9.08
N HIS A 147 -13.13 -7.69 -8.74
CA HIS A 147 -14.03 -6.85 -9.49
C HIS A 147 -13.67 -5.37 -9.35
N THR A 148 -12.71 -4.93 -10.14
CA THR A 148 -12.09 -3.60 -10.00
C THR A 148 -12.90 -2.47 -10.61
N SER A 149 -12.83 -1.28 -9.98
CA SER A 149 -13.58 -0.08 -10.39
C SER A 149 -12.69 1.03 -10.97
N SER A 150 -11.37 0.95 -10.84
CA SER A 150 -10.44 1.98 -11.31
C SER A 150 -9.22 1.41 -12.02
N PRO A 151 -8.51 2.19 -12.85
CA PRO A 151 -7.23 1.75 -13.42
C PRO A 151 -6.19 1.38 -12.35
N TYR A 152 -6.17 2.09 -11.23
CA TYR A 152 -5.32 1.73 -10.09
C TYR A 152 -5.65 0.34 -9.56
N SER A 153 -6.90 0.09 -9.16
CA SER A 153 -7.29 -1.21 -8.61
C SER A 153 -7.11 -2.33 -9.63
N SER A 154 -7.35 -2.07 -10.92
CA SER A 154 -7.08 -3.03 -11.99
C SER A 154 -5.60 -3.36 -12.13
N SER A 155 -4.71 -2.38 -12.00
CA SER A 155 -3.26 -2.61 -12.04
C SER A 155 -2.79 -3.42 -10.82
N LYS A 156 -3.35 -3.18 -9.65
CA LYS A 156 -3.05 -3.96 -8.44
C LYS A 156 -3.60 -5.39 -8.54
N ALA A 157 -4.81 -5.56 -9.06
CA ALA A 157 -5.40 -6.87 -9.30
C ALA A 157 -4.59 -7.67 -10.34
N GLY A 158 -4.16 -7.03 -11.42
CA GLY A 158 -3.29 -7.64 -12.43
C GLY A 158 -1.96 -8.11 -11.82
N ALA A 159 -1.35 -7.32 -10.95
CA ALA A 159 -0.16 -7.72 -10.22
C ALA A 159 -0.42 -8.92 -9.30
N ASP A 160 -1.51 -8.92 -8.54
CA ASP A 160 -1.89 -10.04 -7.66
C ASP A 160 -2.08 -11.34 -8.43
N LEU A 161 -2.81 -11.29 -9.54
CA LEU A 161 -3.03 -12.45 -10.39
C LEU A 161 -1.72 -12.98 -10.99
N LEU A 162 -0.81 -12.08 -11.37
CA LEU A 162 0.51 -12.44 -11.86
C LEU A 162 1.36 -13.11 -10.78
N VAL A 163 1.33 -12.61 -9.54
CA VAL A 163 2.02 -13.21 -8.39
C VAL A 163 1.54 -14.65 -8.15
N LEU A 164 0.22 -14.86 -8.13
CA LEU A 164 -0.37 -16.19 -7.97
C LEU A 164 -0.02 -17.12 -9.16
N ALA A 165 0.01 -16.59 -10.38
CA ALA A 165 0.41 -17.33 -11.57
C ALA A 165 1.87 -17.77 -11.51
N TYR A 166 2.79 -16.92 -11.02
CA TYR A 166 4.20 -17.28 -10.83
C TYR A 166 4.35 -18.39 -9.79
N HIS A 167 3.58 -18.34 -8.72
CA HIS A 167 3.56 -19.45 -7.75
C HIS A 167 3.09 -20.75 -8.42
N ARG A 168 1.96 -20.71 -9.11
CA ARG A 168 1.36 -21.89 -9.72
C ARG A 168 2.20 -22.46 -10.84
N THR A 169 2.80 -21.60 -11.67
CA THR A 169 3.57 -22.00 -12.85
C THR A 169 4.99 -22.38 -12.53
N TYR A 170 5.65 -21.63 -11.67
CA TYR A 170 7.10 -21.76 -11.39
C TYR A 170 7.42 -22.22 -9.98
N GLY A 171 6.43 -22.37 -9.12
CA GLY A 171 6.65 -22.72 -7.72
C GLY A 171 7.27 -21.60 -6.88
N LEU A 172 7.17 -20.32 -7.32
CA LEU A 172 7.72 -19.21 -6.57
C LEU A 172 7.05 -19.11 -5.19
N PRO A 173 7.82 -19.03 -4.07
CA PRO A 173 7.25 -18.97 -2.73
C PRO A 173 6.69 -17.57 -2.43
N VAL A 174 5.42 -17.36 -2.73
CA VAL A 174 4.75 -16.06 -2.63
C VAL A 174 3.74 -16.03 -1.50
N THR A 175 3.48 -14.85 -0.99
CA THR A 175 2.29 -14.48 -0.22
C THR A 175 1.78 -13.12 -0.69
N ILE A 176 0.49 -12.86 -0.52
CA ILE A 176 -0.14 -11.58 -0.82
C ILE A 176 -0.89 -11.10 0.41
N SER A 177 -0.78 -9.82 0.75
CA SER A 177 -1.70 -9.17 1.69
C SER A 177 -2.54 -8.13 0.96
N ARG A 178 -3.82 -8.06 1.29
CA ARG A 178 -4.77 -7.04 0.81
C ARG A 178 -5.27 -6.25 2.00
N CYS A 179 -4.82 -5.01 2.10
CA CYS A 179 -5.12 -4.16 3.24
C CYS A 179 -6.28 -3.21 2.97
N SER A 180 -6.96 -2.81 4.05
CA SER A 180 -7.87 -1.68 4.06
C SER A 180 -7.10 -0.34 4.07
N ASN A 181 -7.81 0.77 4.17
CA ASN A 181 -7.20 2.11 4.15
C ASN A 181 -6.29 2.33 5.36
N ASN A 182 -5.03 2.66 5.10
CA ASN A 182 -4.06 2.94 6.15
C ASN A 182 -4.08 4.41 6.58
N TYR A 183 -3.76 4.66 7.85
CA TYR A 183 -3.47 5.98 8.39
C TYR A 183 -2.34 5.92 9.39
N GLY A 184 -1.68 7.04 9.65
CA GLY A 184 -0.61 7.12 10.64
C GLY A 184 0.54 8.04 10.22
N PRO A 185 1.69 7.96 10.93
CA PRO A 185 2.87 8.78 10.66
C PRO A 185 3.37 8.64 9.22
N TYR A 186 3.82 9.74 8.64
CA TYR A 186 4.38 9.83 7.27
C TYR A 186 3.37 9.62 6.14
N HIS A 187 2.07 9.63 6.44
CA HIS A 187 1.02 9.55 5.42
C HIS A 187 1.12 10.75 4.47
N PHE A 188 1.07 10.48 3.15
CA PHE A 188 1.31 11.51 2.15
C PHE A 188 0.21 12.59 2.15
N PRO A 189 0.56 13.89 2.08
CA PRO A 189 -0.37 15.00 2.33
C PRO A 189 -1.58 15.09 1.38
N GLU A 190 -1.56 14.46 0.23
CA GLU A 190 -2.69 14.46 -0.73
C GLU A 190 -3.83 13.50 -0.36
N LYS A 191 -3.59 12.59 0.59
CA LYS A 191 -4.59 11.62 1.04
C LYS A 191 -5.55 12.25 2.04
N LEU A 192 -6.75 11.65 2.19
CA LEU A 192 -7.87 12.23 2.93
C LEU A 192 -7.49 12.78 4.31
N ILE A 193 -6.98 11.95 5.20
CA ILE A 193 -6.72 12.35 6.58
C ILE A 193 -5.64 13.45 6.67
N PRO A 194 -4.42 13.27 6.11
CA PRO A 194 -3.41 14.31 6.22
C PRO A 194 -3.79 15.60 5.48
N LEU A 195 -4.48 15.51 4.34
CA LEU A 195 -4.96 16.69 3.61
C LEU A 195 -5.94 17.51 4.46
N MET A 196 -6.93 16.83 5.07
CA MET A 196 -7.92 17.51 5.91
C MET A 196 -7.31 18.12 7.15
N ILE A 197 -6.37 17.44 7.79
CA ILE A 197 -5.62 17.99 8.94
C ILE A 197 -4.84 19.25 8.54
N ALA A 198 -4.07 19.19 7.45
CA ALA A 198 -3.28 20.32 6.98
C ALA A 198 -4.16 21.51 6.60
N ASN A 199 -5.26 21.28 5.90
CA ASN A 199 -6.20 22.34 5.53
C ASN A 199 -6.89 22.94 6.76
N ALA A 200 -7.37 22.12 7.68
CA ALA A 200 -8.02 22.59 8.91
C ALA A 200 -7.08 23.44 9.78
N LEU A 201 -5.83 23.03 9.96
CA LEU A 201 -4.83 23.79 10.69
C LEU A 201 -4.54 25.17 10.08
N ASN A 202 -4.71 25.31 8.78
CA ASN A 202 -4.51 26.57 8.05
C ASN A 202 -5.82 27.32 7.73
N ASP A 203 -6.93 26.91 8.33
CA ASP A 203 -8.26 27.49 8.10
C ASP A 203 -8.68 27.51 6.62
N LYS A 204 -8.21 26.50 5.85
CA LYS A 204 -8.55 26.31 4.44
C LYS A 204 -9.77 25.39 4.29
N PRO A 205 -10.50 25.49 3.16
CA PRO A 205 -11.62 24.59 2.89
C PRO A 205 -11.23 23.11 2.92
N LEU A 206 -12.12 22.28 3.46
CA LEU A 206 -11.98 20.81 3.54
C LEU A 206 -12.82 20.18 2.43
N PRO A 207 -12.24 19.85 1.26
CA PRO A 207 -13.01 19.33 0.12
C PRO A 207 -13.42 17.87 0.37
N VAL A 208 -14.73 17.61 0.29
CA VAL A 208 -15.32 16.28 0.43
C VAL A 208 -16.01 15.90 -0.88
N TYR A 209 -15.65 14.74 -1.45
CA TYR A 209 -16.30 14.24 -2.65
C TYR A 209 -17.77 13.92 -2.41
N GLY A 210 -18.66 14.44 -3.26
CA GLY A 210 -20.09 14.21 -3.16
C GLY A 210 -20.63 14.57 -1.78
N LYS A 211 -21.40 13.68 -1.16
CA LYS A 211 -21.93 13.85 0.20
C LYS A 211 -21.00 13.29 1.29
N GLY A 212 -19.87 12.67 0.91
CA GLY A 212 -18.96 12.05 1.85
C GLY A 212 -19.49 10.76 2.50
N GLU A 213 -20.47 10.11 1.89
CA GLU A 213 -21.10 8.89 2.41
C GLU A 213 -20.28 7.62 2.15
N ASN A 214 -19.20 7.70 1.35
CA ASN A 214 -18.31 6.59 1.10
C ASN A 214 -17.70 6.07 2.40
N VAL A 215 -17.78 4.75 2.60
CA VAL A 215 -17.30 4.07 3.81
C VAL A 215 -15.97 3.39 3.53
N ARG A 216 -15.03 3.58 4.44
CA ARG A 216 -13.72 2.92 4.42
C ARG A 216 -13.46 2.26 5.77
N ASP A 217 -12.76 1.14 5.74
CA ASP A 217 -12.20 0.52 6.93
C ASP A 217 -10.81 1.09 7.18
N TRP A 218 -10.56 1.66 8.36
CA TRP A 218 -9.32 2.36 8.68
C TRP A 218 -8.38 1.49 9.52
N LEU A 219 -7.20 1.24 8.98
CA LEU A 219 -6.15 0.41 9.57
C LEU A 219 -4.95 1.27 9.97
N TYR A 220 -4.58 1.22 11.25
CA TYR A 220 -3.37 1.90 11.71
C TYR A 220 -2.12 1.26 11.09
N VAL A 221 -1.22 2.08 10.56
CA VAL A 221 -0.11 1.61 9.74
C VAL A 221 0.83 0.65 10.47
N GLU A 222 1.04 0.84 11.77
CA GLU A 222 1.90 -0.08 12.55
C GLU A 222 1.26 -1.47 12.69
N ASP A 223 -0.05 -1.56 12.80
CA ASP A 223 -0.76 -2.84 12.83
C ASP A 223 -0.63 -3.57 11.49
N HIS A 224 -0.69 -2.83 10.38
CA HIS A 224 -0.42 -3.37 9.06
C HIS A 224 1.01 -3.91 8.94
N CYS A 225 2.00 -3.17 9.41
CA CYS A 225 3.41 -3.60 9.41
C CYS A 225 3.63 -4.87 10.22
N ARG A 226 3.00 -4.98 11.40
CA ARG A 226 3.04 -6.20 12.22
C ARG A 226 2.40 -7.39 11.52
N ALA A 227 1.28 -7.17 10.82
CA ALA A 227 0.64 -8.22 10.04
C ALA A 227 1.55 -8.73 8.91
N ILE A 228 2.18 -7.83 8.16
CA ILE A 228 3.12 -8.22 7.09
C ILE A 228 4.31 -8.99 7.67
N ASP A 229 4.89 -8.53 8.77
CA ASP A 229 5.98 -9.24 9.47
C ASP A 229 5.57 -10.69 9.82
N LEU A 230 4.38 -10.86 10.38
CA LEU A 230 3.84 -12.18 10.68
C LEU A 230 3.67 -13.05 9.41
N ILE A 231 3.13 -12.47 8.34
CA ILE A 231 2.86 -13.20 7.09
C ILE A 231 4.15 -13.66 6.42
N ILE A 232 5.18 -12.80 6.33
CA ILE A 232 6.43 -13.17 5.66
C ILE A 232 7.19 -14.28 6.39
N HIS A 233 7.01 -14.41 7.71
CA HIS A 233 7.68 -15.43 8.51
C HIS A 233 6.84 -16.71 8.71
N LYS A 234 5.52 -16.58 8.86
CA LYS A 234 4.62 -17.68 9.25
C LYS A 234 3.49 -17.93 8.26
N GLY A 235 3.27 -17.06 7.29
CA GLY A 235 2.22 -17.24 6.31
C GLY A 235 2.45 -18.45 5.42
N ARG A 236 1.35 -19.07 4.98
CA ARG A 236 1.40 -20.21 4.06
C ARG A 236 1.69 -19.73 2.65
N VAL A 237 2.66 -20.37 2.00
CA VAL A 237 3.05 -20.09 0.61
C VAL A 237 1.86 -20.29 -0.34
N GLY A 238 1.67 -19.33 -1.24
CA GLY A 238 0.58 -19.32 -2.22
C GLY A 238 -0.73 -18.72 -1.73
N GLU A 239 -0.81 -18.27 -0.46
CA GLU A 239 -2.04 -17.75 0.13
C GLU A 239 -2.13 -16.23 0.07
N VAL A 240 -3.37 -15.75 0.05
CA VAL A 240 -3.75 -14.35 0.19
C VAL A 240 -4.28 -14.12 1.60
N TYR A 241 -3.94 -12.99 2.20
CA TYR A 241 -4.37 -12.58 3.53
C TYR A 241 -5.01 -11.20 3.48
N ASN A 242 -6.25 -11.08 3.91
CA ASN A 242 -6.87 -9.79 4.16
C ASN A 242 -6.36 -9.19 5.47
N VAL A 243 -6.06 -7.89 5.46
CA VAL A 243 -5.58 -7.16 6.64
C VAL A 243 -6.44 -5.91 6.80
N GLY A 244 -7.33 -5.93 7.77
CA GLY A 244 -8.29 -4.85 8.03
C GLY A 244 -8.34 -4.46 9.50
N GLY A 245 -9.02 -3.33 9.77
CA GLY A 245 -9.11 -2.75 11.11
C GLY A 245 -10.44 -2.99 11.82
N HIS A 246 -11.47 -3.49 11.15
CA HIS A 246 -12.87 -3.46 11.62
C HIS A 246 -13.29 -2.08 12.12
N ASN A 247 -12.85 -1.04 11.42
CA ASN A 247 -13.04 0.35 11.80
C ASN A 247 -13.65 1.13 10.62
N GLU A 248 -14.86 0.74 10.23
CA GLU A 248 -15.60 1.38 9.16
C GLU A 248 -16.11 2.75 9.57
N MET A 249 -15.78 3.76 8.77
CA MET A 249 -16.28 5.13 8.95
C MET A 249 -16.56 5.77 7.60
N LYS A 250 -17.61 6.61 7.56
CA LYS A 250 -17.88 7.47 6.40
C LYS A 250 -16.81 8.56 6.29
N ASN A 251 -16.47 8.94 5.07
CA ASN A 251 -15.49 10.01 4.85
C ASN A 251 -15.92 11.32 5.53
N ILE A 252 -17.21 11.67 5.47
CA ILE A 252 -17.72 12.89 6.14
C ILE A 252 -17.55 12.82 7.66
N ASP A 253 -17.71 11.66 8.28
CA ASP A 253 -17.56 11.50 9.73
C ASP A 253 -16.09 11.62 10.16
N ILE A 254 -15.14 11.12 9.35
CA ILE A 254 -13.70 11.33 9.55
C ILE A 254 -13.38 12.83 9.51
N VAL A 255 -13.88 13.57 8.52
CA VAL A 255 -13.62 15.01 8.37
C VAL A 255 -14.21 15.79 9.55
N LYS A 256 -15.43 15.47 9.98
CA LYS A 256 -16.04 16.07 11.18
C LYS A 256 -15.24 15.76 12.45
N LEU A 257 -14.75 14.55 12.59
CA LEU A 257 -13.88 14.17 13.71
C LEU A 257 -12.60 15.00 13.73
N ILE A 258 -11.96 15.19 12.58
CA ILE A 258 -10.76 16.03 12.45
C ILE A 258 -11.07 17.49 12.89
N CYS A 259 -12.18 18.05 12.45
CA CYS A 259 -12.61 19.38 12.88
C CYS A 259 -12.76 19.45 14.40
N LYS A 260 -13.43 18.47 15.00
CA LYS A 260 -13.62 18.39 16.45
C LYS A 260 -12.31 18.33 17.22
N GLU A 261 -11.42 17.44 16.83
CA GLU A 261 -10.13 17.22 17.52
C GLU A 261 -9.20 18.44 17.40
N LEU A 262 -9.27 19.16 16.29
CA LEU A 262 -8.47 20.39 16.07
C LEU A 262 -9.15 21.67 16.57
N GLY A 263 -10.36 21.58 17.10
CA GLY A 263 -11.12 22.76 17.53
C GLY A 263 -11.50 23.69 16.37
N LYS A 264 -11.76 23.14 15.20
CA LYS A 264 -12.12 23.88 13.99
C LYS A 264 -13.59 23.73 13.64
N PRO A 265 -14.22 24.76 13.02
CA PRO A 265 -15.62 24.71 12.68
C PRO A 265 -15.91 23.79 11.49
N GLU A 266 -17.02 23.08 11.53
CA GLU A 266 -17.49 22.26 10.39
C GLU A 266 -17.85 23.11 9.15
N SER A 267 -18.00 24.43 9.30
CA SER A 267 -18.20 25.36 8.19
C SER A 267 -17.04 25.39 7.18
N LEU A 268 -15.86 24.86 7.55
CA LEU A 268 -14.74 24.68 6.62
C LEU A 268 -15.02 23.57 5.60
N ILE A 269 -15.93 22.64 5.89
CA ILE A 269 -16.24 21.52 4.99
C ILE A 269 -16.94 22.05 3.74
N THR A 270 -16.40 21.71 2.57
CA THR A 270 -16.97 22.01 1.26
C THR A 270 -17.20 20.73 0.47
N HIS A 271 -18.37 20.61 -0.15
CA HIS A 271 -18.66 19.46 -1.00
C HIS A 271 -18.26 19.78 -2.43
N VAL A 272 -17.48 18.88 -3.04
CA VAL A 272 -16.99 19.00 -4.43
C VAL A 272 -17.57 17.87 -5.28
N ALA A 273 -17.46 18.01 -6.61
CA ALA A 273 -17.90 16.96 -7.54
C ALA A 273 -17.26 15.61 -7.21
N ASP A 274 -18.07 14.54 -7.27
CA ASP A 274 -17.60 13.21 -6.95
C ASP A 274 -16.64 12.67 -8.02
N ARG A 275 -15.77 11.75 -7.62
CA ARG A 275 -14.83 11.03 -8.47
C ARG A 275 -15.57 10.04 -9.36
N LYS A 276 -15.09 9.86 -10.60
CA LYS A 276 -15.56 8.78 -11.47
C LYS A 276 -15.15 7.41 -10.91
N GLY A 277 -16.07 6.45 -10.95
CA GLY A 277 -15.81 5.10 -10.43
C GLY A 277 -15.51 5.06 -8.93
N HIS A 278 -16.09 5.99 -8.17
CA HIS A 278 -15.87 6.07 -6.72
C HIS A 278 -16.69 5.02 -5.99
N ASP A 279 -16.04 3.99 -5.50
CA ASP A 279 -16.67 2.92 -4.74
C ASP A 279 -17.28 3.44 -3.44
N MET A 280 -18.44 2.90 -3.08
CA MET A 280 -19.22 3.38 -1.95
C MET A 280 -18.76 2.81 -0.63
N ARG A 281 -18.39 1.53 -0.58
CA ARG A 281 -18.01 0.89 0.67
C ARG A 281 -16.94 -0.18 0.45
N TYR A 282 -15.92 -0.15 1.31
CA TYR A 282 -14.96 -1.23 1.50
C TYR A 282 -15.07 -1.73 2.94
N ALA A 283 -15.15 -3.04 3.10
CA ALA A 283 -15.11 -3.71 4.39
C ALA A 283 -14.52 -5.10 4.22
N ILE A 284 -13.51 -5.42 4.99
CA ILE A 284 -12.83 -6.70 4.96
C ILE A 284 -13.24 -7.52 6.17
N ASP A 285 -13.35 -8.84 5.97
CA ASP A 285 -13.33 -9.81 7.06
C ASP A 285 -11.88 -10.32 7.20
N PRO A 286 -11.11 -9.81 8.18
CA PRO A 286 -9.68 -10.10 8.33
C PRO A 286 -9.40 -11.43 9.02
#